data_c2cd8325a8121608fbb0cadba1f1e5ae
#
_entry.id   c2cd8325a8121608fbb0cadba1f1e5ae
#
_cell.length_a   1.000
_cell.length_b   1.000
_cell.length_c   1.000
_cell.angle_alpha   90.00
_cell.angle_beta   90.00
_cell.angle_gamma   90.00
#
_symmetry.space_group_name_H-M   'P 1'
#
loop_
_entity.id
_entity.type
_entity.pdbx_description
1 polymer ?
#
loop_
_entity_poly.entity_id
_entity_poly.type
_entity_poly.pdbx_seq_one_letter_code
_entity_poly.pdbx_strand_id
1 'polypeptide(L)'
;DNPYKEGYLIPLSTLQEIVDKAKKENLKLEFVFPEEDLPDEYMEVINSIDHYKITPATSKSAGDAIVLNGRNNHSASCLENAFCILRTTLAEFYNSVMELEPLLKKAERFNIVFTDEDKFCKEDGKPYQEALNQLSLLVLHQWISEHKIDVNILTDRLQLSEMSNCNAGWKSVTLAPNGKYYICPDFYYADEEDSCGDLENGFDIKNPLLYKLNHAPLCRECGAYH
;
A
#
# COMPACT_ATOMS: atom_id res chain seq x y z
N ASP A 1 -2.02 -7.23 9.66
CA ASP A 1 -2.16 -7.00 11.12
C ASP A 1 -3.49 -6.36 11.46
N ASN A 2 -3.99 -6.68 12.65
CA ASN A 2 -5.18 -6.04 13.18
C ASN A 2 -4.77 -5.04 14.27
N PRO A 3 -4.85 -3.71 14.04
CA PRO A 3 -4.38 -2.72 15.00
C PRO A 3 -5.22 -2.66 16.28
N TYR A 4 -6.44 -3.23 16.26
CA TYR A 4 -7.37 -3.21 17.39
C TYR A 4 -7.38 -4.51 18.20
N LYS A 5 -6.86 -5.60 17.65
CA LYS A 5 -6.85 -6.90 18.30
C LYS A 5 -5.69 -7.75 17.83
N GLU A 6 -4.65 -7.82 18.65
CA GLU A 6 -3.45 -8.61 18.37
C GLU A 6 -3.79 -10.08 18.10
N GLY A 7 -3.17 -10.67 17.08
CA GLY A 7 -3.36 -12.06 16.68
C GLY A 7 -4.75 -12.40 16.14
N TYR A 8 -5.58 -11.40 15.84
CA TYR A 8 -6.91 -11.64 15.32
C TYR A 8 -6.89 -11.80 13.80
N LEU A 9 -7.28 -12.97 13.34
CA LEU A 9 -7.50 -13.27 11.93
C LEU A 9 -8.99 -13.17 11.60
N ILE A 10 -9.30 -12.92 10.33
CA ILE A 10 -10.67 -13.08 9.85
C ILE A 10 -11.13 -14.53 10.09
N PRO A 11 -12.37 -14.80 10.55
CA PRO A 11 -12.85 -16.17 10.74
C PRO A 11 -12.71 -16.98 9.44
N LEU A 12 -12.24 -18.23 9.55
CA LEU A 12 -12.00 -19.07 8.38
C LEU A 12 -13.25 -19.28 7.51
N SER A 13 -14.42 -19.41 8.15
CA SER A 13 -15.71 -19.48 7.42
C SER A 13 -16.00 -18.24 6.59
N THR A 14 -15.68 -17.07 7.15
CA THR A 14 -15.82 -15.77 6.47
C THR A 14 -14.85 -15.66 5.30
N LEU A 15 -13.60 -16.08 5.50
CA LEU A 15 -12.62 -16.13 4.43
C LEU A 15 -13.07 -17.03 3.26
N GLN A 16 -13.61 -18.23 3.58
CA GLN A 16 -14.14 -19.14 2.58
C GLN A 16 -15.30 -18.54 1.78
N GLU A 17 -16.23 -17.89 2.48
CA GLU A 17 -17.38 -17.20 1.83
C GLU A 17 -16.92 -16.13 0.85
N ILE A 18 -15.92 -15.33 1.23
CA ILE A 18 -15.36 -14.27 0.38
C ILE A 18 -14.67 -14.84 -0.85
N VAL A 19 -13.87 -15.90 -0.67
CA VAL A 19 -13.18 -16.57 -1.77
C VAL A 19 -14.20 -17.18 -2.75
N ASP A 20 -15.26 -17.80 -2.25
CA ASP A 20 -16.31 -18.37 -3.08
C ASP A 20 -17.09 -17.27 -3.84
N LYS A 21 -17.38 -16.14 -3.18
CA LYS A 21 -17.97 -14.95 -3.80
C LYS A 21 -17.04 -14.39 -4.89
N ALA A 22 -15.76 -14.24 -4.58
CA ALA A 22 -14.78 -13.73 -5.54
C ALA A 22 -14.67 -14.62 -6.80
N LYS A 23 -14.66 -15.94 -6.63
CA LYS A 23 -14.72 -16.88 -7.76
C LYS A 23 -15.97 -16.72 -8.60
N LYS A 24 -17.14 -16.57 -7.94
CA LYS A 24 -18.43 -16.44 -8.61
C LYS A 24 -18.55 -15.13 -9.39
N GLU A 25 -18.04 -14.05 -8.82
CA GLU A 25 -18.14 -12.69 -9.36
C GLU A 25 -16.92 -12.28 -10.19
N ASN A 26 -15.94 -13.17 -10.34
CA ASN A 26 -14.65 -12.92 -11.02
C ASN A 26 -13.93 -11.70 -10.44
N LEU A 27 -13.85 -11.60 -9.11
CA LEU A 27 -13.14 -10.55 -8.41
C LEU A 27 -11.67 -10.93 -8.24
N LYS A 28 -10.79 -9.93 -8.26
CA LYS A 28 -9.37 -10.07 -7.94
C LYS A 28 -9.18 -9.82 -6.46
N LEU A 29 -8.48 -10.73 -5.79
CA LEU A 29 -8.18 -10.63 -4.36
C LEU A 29 -6.74 -10.23 -4.12
N GLU A 30 -6.55 -9.38 -3.11
CA GLU A 30 -5.25 -9.01 -2.56
C GLU A 30 -5.30 -9.31 -1.06
N PHE A 31 -4.41 -10.19 -0.58
CA PHE A 31 -4.34 -10.54 0.83
C PHE A 31 -3.17 -9.84 1.51
N VAL A 32 -3.46 -9.14 2.60
CA VAL A 32 -2.46 -8.58 3.50
C VAL A 32 -2.17 -9.59 4.60
N PHE A 33 -0.96 -10.13 4.59
CA PHE A 33 -0.53 -11.16 5.52
C PHE A 33 -0.04 -10.56 6.84
N PRO A 34 -0.25 -11.24 7.97
CA PRO A 34 0.35 -10.89 9.25
C PRO A 34 1.86 -11.17 9.27
N GLU A 35 2.54 -10.76 10.33
CA GLU A 35 3.95 -11.10 10.57
C GLU A 35 4.13 -12.59 10.90
N GLU A 36 3.15 -13.18 11.55
CA GLU A 36 3.15 -14.59 11.92
C GLU A 36 2.69 -15.49 10.77
N ASP A 37 3.20 -16.72 10.76
CA ASP A 37 2.78 -17.73 9.77
C ASP A 37 1.29 -18.05 9.96
N LEU A 38 0.53 -18.06 8.88
CA LEU A 38 -0.88 -18.43 8.90
C LEU A 38 -1.05 -19.95 9.09
N PRO A 39 -2.11 -20.42 9.77
CA PRO A 39 -2.47 -21.82 9.80
C PRO A 39 -2.67 -22.41 8.39
N ASP A 40 -2.33 -23.70 8.22
CA ASP A 40 -2.42 -24.39 6.93
C ASP A 40 -3.81 -24.30 6.30
N GLU A 41 -4.86 -24.38 7.11
CA GLU A 41 -6.25 -24.27 6.67
C GLU A 41 -6.58 -22.91 6.01
N TYR A 42 -5.97 -21.81 6.49
CA TYR A 42 -6.09 -20.51 5.85
C TYR A 42 -5.35 -20.48 4.52
N MET A 43 -4.15 -21.07 4.49
CA MET A 43 -3.36 -21.13 3.27
C MET A 43 -4.02 -21.99 2.18
N GLU A 44 -4.72 -23.06 2.54
CA GLU A 44 -5.50 -23.86 1.59
C GLU A 44 -6.60 -23.03 0.94
N VAL A 45 -7.36 -22.25 1.73
CA VAL A 45 -8.42 -21.39 1.21
C VAL A 45 -7.85 -20.28 0.33
N ILE A 46 -6.81 -19.57 0.78
CA ILE A 46 -6.16 -18.49 0.05
C ILE A 46 -5.61 -18.99 -1.29
N ASN A 47 -4.90 -20.11 -1.29
CA ASN A 47 -4.30 -20.68 -2.50
C ASN A 47 -5.32 -21.34 -3.46
N SER A 48 -6.61 -21.41 -3.08
CA SER A 48 -7.68 -21.93 -3.94
C SER A 48 -8.15 -20.95 -5.02
N ILE A 49 -7.69 -19.72 -5.00
CA ILE A 49 -7.99 -18.66 -5.98
C ILE A 49 -6.70 -17.94 -6.39
N ASP A 50 -6.65 -17.45 -7.62
CA ASP A 50 -5.56 -16.56 -8.03
C ASP A 50 -5.65 -15.22 -7.29
N HIS A 51 -4.54 -14.77 -6.69
CA HIS A 51 -4.52 -13.64 -5.78
C HIS A 51 -3.14 -12.99 -5.72
N TYR A 52 -3.08 -11.75 -5.18
CA TYR A 52 -1.85 -11.07 -4.80
C TYR A 52 -1.60 -11.18 -3.30
N LYS A 53 -0.34 -11.30 -2.93
CA LYS A 53 0.15 -11.36 -1.53
C LYS A 53 0.92 -10.10 -1.18
N ILE A 54 0.46 -9.40 -0.15
CA ILE A 54 1.18 -8.31 0.48
C ILE A 54 1.72 -8.84 1.81
N THR A 55 3.04 -8.96 1.93
CA THR A 55 3.68 -9.56 3.10
C THR A 55 4.59 -8.56 3.81
N PRO A 56 4.70 -8.62 5.15
CA PRO A 56 5.75 -7.91 5.86
C PRO A 56 7.12 -8.47 5.49
N ALA A 57 8.16 -7.64 5.56
CA ALA A 57 9.54 -8.03 5.26
C ALA A 57 10.10 -9.12 6.21
N THR A 58 9.47 -9.30 7.37
CA THR A 58 9.77 -10.34 8.35
C THR A 58 9.21 -11.70 7.98
N SER A 59 8.29 -11.75 7.01
CA SER A 59 7.68 -13.01 6.56
C SER A 59 8.69 -13.94 5.90
N LYS A 60 8.56 -15.23 6.15
CA LYS A 60 9.36 -16.28 5.50
C LYS A 60 8.91 -16.57 4.08
N SER A 61 7.65 -16.23 3.76
CA SER A 61 7.10 -16.43 2.42
C SER A 61 7.31 -15.19 1.56
N ALA A 62 7.71 -15.39 0.31
CA ALA A 62 7.77 -14.29 -0.66
C ALA A 62 6.34 -13.80 -0.98
N GLY A 63 6.15 -12.47 -0.93
CA GLY A 63 4.94 -11.80 -1.41
C GLY A 63 5.18 -11.12 -2.76
N ASP A 64 4.10 -10.77 -3.43
CA ASP A 64 4.15 -9.92 -4.64
C ASP A 64 4.50 -8.47 -4.28
N ALA A 65 4.09 -8.04 -3.08
CA ALA A 65 4.51 -6.78 -2.49
C ALA A 65 5.03 -7.01 -1.07
N ILE A 66 6.11 -6.32 -0.71
CA ILE A 66 6.80 -6.46 0.57
C ILE A 66 6.72 -5.14 1.33
N VAL A 67 6.18 -5.19 2.55
CA VAL A 67 6.05 -4.01 3.43
C VAL A 67 7.23 -3.91 4.36
N LEU A 68 7.91 -2.78 4.31
CA LEU A 68 9.00 -2.38 5.20
C LEU A 68 8.47 -1.33 6.19
N ASN A 69 8.65 -1.56 7.49
CA ASN A 69 8.26 -0.61 8.54
C ASN A 69 9.52 0.08 9.11
N GLY A 70 9.69 1.36 8.79
CA GLY A 70 10.82 2.16 9.29
C GLY A 70 12.20 1.64 8.88
N ARG A 71 13.23 2.09 9.61
CA ARG A 71 14.64 1.80 9.31
C ARG A 71 15.09 0.36 9.59
N ASN A 72 14.40 -0.35 10.48
CA ASN A 72 14.95 -1.57 11.10
C ASN A 72 14.73 -2.86 10.28
N ASN A 73 14.04 -2.79 9.14
CA ASN A 73 13.66 -3.96 8.36
C ASN A 73 14.46 -4.12 7.05
N HIS A 74 15.75 -3.79 7.09
CA HIS A 74 16.63 -3.91 5.92
C HIS A 74 17.11 -5.34 5.62
N SER A 75 16.36 -6.36 5.93
CA SER A 75 16.66 -7.70 5.44
C SER A 75 16.41 -7.76 3.93
N ALA A 76 17.38 -7.22 3.21
CA ALA A 76 17.32 -7.03 1.75
C ALA A 76 17.36 -8.33 0.92
N SER A 77 17.33 -9.49 1.56
CA SER A 77 17.43 -10.78 0.86
C SER A 77 16.15 -11.20 0.14
N CYS A 78 15.00 -10.65 0.54
CA CYS A 78 13.69 -10.97 -0.07
C CYS A 78 13.25 -9.97 -1.16
N LEU A 79 14.07 -8.97 -1.50
CA LEU A 79 13.65 -7.82 -2.32
C LEU A 79 14.03 -7.92 -3.80
N GLU A 80 14.63 -9.01 -4.27
CA GLU A 80 15.04 -9.10 -5.67
C GLU A 80 13.83 -9.08 -6.61
N ASN A 81 13.74 -8.04 -7.43
CA ASN A 81 12.65 -7.75 -8.37
C ASN A 81 11.27 -7.64 -7.69
N ALA A 82 11.22 -7.27 -6.40
CA ALA A 82 9.99 -7.15 -5.66
C ALA A 82 9.39 -5.74 -5.75
N PHE A 83 8.08 -5.66 -5.57
CA PHE A 83 7.38 -4.43 -5.28
C PHE A 83 7.52 -4.13 -3.77
N CYS A 84 8.19 -3.04 -3.42
CA CYS A 84 8.43 -2.64 -2.05
C CYS A 84 7.53 -1.49 -1.63
N ILE A 85 6.99 -1.58 -0.42
CA ILE A 85 6.23 -0.50 0.23
C ILE A 85 6.97 -0.13 1.51
N LEU A 86 7.63 1.02 1.53
CA LEU A 86 8.26 1.56 2.72
C LEU A 86 7.28 2.45 3.47
N ARG A 87 6.91 2.06 4.68
CA ARG A 87 6.17 2.90 5.62
C ARG A 87 7.17 3.61 6.52
N THR A 88 7.17 4.93 6.51
CA THR A 88 8.15 5.75 7.23
C THR A 88 7.52 7.06 7.69
N THR A 89 8.12 7.72 8.67
CA THR A 89 7.74 9.08 9.03
C THR A 89 8.46 10.10 8.15
N LEU A 90 7.92 11.32 8.06
CA LEU A 90 8.55 12.44 7.34
C LEU A 90 9.97 12.68 7.86
N ALA A 91 10.14 12.71 9.19
CA ALA A 91 11.45 12.94 9.80
C ALA A 91 12.47 11.84 9.50
N GLU A 92 12.06 10.58 9.51
CA GLU A 92 12.92 9.45 9.12
C GLU A 92 13.33 9.54 7.66
N PHE A 93 12.39 9.87 6.78
CA PHE A 93 12.66 10.06 5.36
C PHE A 93 13.69 11.16 5.12
N TYR A 94 13.53 12.34 5.73
CA TYR A 94 14.48 13.45 5.56
C TYR A 94 15.91 13.10 6.01
N ASN A 95 16.02 12.32 7.08
CA ASN A 95 17.32 12.02 7.68
C ASN A 95 18.04 10.80 7.08
N SER A 96 17.33 9.93 6.34
CA SER A 96 17.89 8.64 5.93
C SER A 96 17.65 8.24 4.49
N VAL A 97 17.26 9.17 3.64
CA VAL A 97 16.96 8.87 2.22
C VAL A 97 18.14 8.20 1.50
N MET A 98 19.40 8.55 1.84
CA MET A 98 20.60 7.95 1.26
C MET A 98 20.78 6.46 1.65
N GLU A 99 20.20 6.05 2.77
CA GLU A 99 20.24 4.66 3.24
C GLU A 99 19.31 3.74 2.41
N LEU A 100 18.44 4.32 1.56
CA LEU A 100 17.56 3.56 0.68
C LEU A 100 18.28 2.96 -0.53
N GLU A 101 19.51 3.38 -0.84
CA GLU A 101 20.24 2.91 -2.02
C GLU A 101 20.30 1.38 -2.16
N PRO A 102 20.60 0.59 -1.11
CA PRO A 102 20.63 -0.87 -1.22
C PRO A 102 19.27 -1.50 -1.53
N LEU A 103 18.18 -0.86 -1.10
CA LEU A 103 16.81 -1.30 -1.38
C LEU A 103 16.41 -0.97 -2.81
N LEU A 104 16.72 0.24 -3.27
CA LEU A 104 16.45 0.68 -4.63
C LEU A 104 17.19 -0.15 -5.68
N LYS A 105 18.37 -0.69 -5.35
CA LYS A 105 19.14 -1.59 -6.23
C LYS A 105 18.47 -2.94 -6.50
N LYS A 106 17.54 -3.34 -5.65
CA LYS A 106 16.92 -4.67 -5.68
C LYS A 106 15.46 -4.65 -6.07
N ALA A 107 14.76 -3.58 -5.73
CA ALA A 107 13.34 -3.44 -6.02
C ALA A 107 13.09 -3.09 -7.49
N GLU A 108 12.03 -3.64 -8.06
CA GLU A 108 11.51 -3.20 -9.36
C GLU A 108 10.66 -1.93 -9.21
N ARG A 109 9.89 -1.85 -8.13
CA ARG A 109 9.09 -0.69 -7.77
C ARG A 109 9.21 -0.39 -6.27
N PHE A 110 9.29 0.88 -5.92
CA PHE A 110 9.46 1.33 -4.55
C PHE A 110 8.43 2.42 -4.20
N ASN A 111 7.45 2.05 -3.38
CA ASN A 111 6.46 2.99 -2.88
C ASN A 111 6.83 3.47 -1.48
N ILE A 112 6.91 4.77 -1.32
CA ILE A 112 7.11 5.43 -0.02
C ILE A 112 5.75 5.91 0.47
N VAL A 113 5.38 5.50 1.67
CA VAL A 113 4.13 5.86 2.37
C VAL A 113 4.51 6.53 3.67
N PHE A 114 4.12 7.79 3.83
CA PHE A 114 4.31 8.52 5.08
C PHE A 114 3.21 8.15 6.05
N THR A 115 3.59 7.85 7.30
CA THR A 115 2.64 7.47 8.36
C THR A 115 2.18 8.67 9.19
N ASP A 116 2.68 9.86 8.87
CA ASP A 116 2.42 11.12 9.56
C ASP A 116 2.29 12.30 8.57
N GLU A 117 1.73 12.05 7.37
CA GLU A 117 1.51 13.08 6.36
C GLU A 117 0.58 14.21 6.83
N ASP A 118 -0.32 13.92 7.76
CA ASP A 118 -1.21 14.89 8.40
C ASP A 118 -0.45 15.97 9.20
N LYS A 119 0.79 15.66 9.60
CA LYS A 119 1.69 16.59 10.32
C LYS A 119 2.53 17.47 9.41
N PHE A 120 2.47 17.25 8.08
CA PHE A 120 3.25 18.05 7.14
C PHE A 120 2.90 19.52 7.25
N CYS A 121 3.89 20.37 7.49
CA CYS A 121 3.74 21.79 7.66
C CYS A 121 4.68 22.58 6.74
N LYS A 122 4.60 23.91 6.77
CA LYS A 122 5.39 24.76 5.88
C LYS A 122 6.90 24.61 6.08
N GLU A 123 7.31 24.33 7.31
CA GLU A 123 8.70 24.15 7.71
C GLU A 123 9.31 22.88 7.10
N ASP A 124 8.49 21.88 6.78
CA ASP A 124 8.91 20.63 6.13
C ASP A 124 9.25 20.81 4.65
N GLY A 125 8.78 21.88 4.02
CA GLY A 125 8.92 22.07 2.58
C GLY A 125 10.38 22.02 2.09
N LYS A 126 11.33 22.62 2.84
CA LYS A 126 12.74 22.59 2.47
C LYS A 126 13.41 21.24 2.74
N PRO A 127 13.29 20.63 3.94
CA PRO A 127 13.80 19.27 4.17
C PRO A 127 13.24 18.24 3.18
N TYR A 128 11.94 18.31 2.88
CA TYR A 128 11.30 17.41 1.92
C TYR A 128 11.90 17.57 0.51
N GLN A 129 12.09 18.80 0.05
CA GLN A 129 12.69 19.06 -1.26
C GLN A 129 14.16 18.56 -1.32
N GLU A 130 14.93 18.76 -0.27
CA GLU A 130 16.31 18.26 -0.18
C GLU A 130 16.34 16.72 -0.23
N ALA A 131 15.45 16.04 0.50
CA ALA A 131 15.31 14.59 0.47
C ALA A 131 14.87 14.07 -0.92
N LEU A 132 13.91 14.73 -1.57
CA LEU A 132 13.52 14.40 -2.94
C LEU A 132 14.68 14.56 -3.94
N ASN A 133 15.50 15.59 -3.80
CA ASN A 133 16.68 15.78 -4.65
C ASN A 133 17.70 14.64 -4.45
N GLN A 134 17.94 14.22 -3.23
CA GLN A 134 18.81 13.08 -2.93
C GLN A 134 18.23 11.77 -3.50
N LEU A 135 16.94 11.52 -3.30
CA LEU A 135 16.26 10.35 -3.84
C LEU A 135 16.33 10.33 -5.38
N SER A 136 16.15 11.49 -6.02
CA SER A 136 16.23 11.58 -7.49
C SER A 136 17.61 11.22 -8.02
N LEU A 137 18.68 11.59 -7.31
CA LEU A 137 20.05 11.20 -7.68
C LEU A 137 20.26 9.69 -7.52
N LEU A 138 19.72 9.08 -6.46
CA LEU A 138 19.77 7.62 -6.30
C LEU A 138 19.04 6.89 -7.42
N VAL A 139 17.83 7.32 -7.76
CA VAL A 139 17.03 6.74 -8.86
C VAL A 139 17.75 6.91 -10.20
N LEU A 140 18.28 8.11 -10.48
CA LEU A 140 19.03 8.37 -11.71
C LEU A 140 20.27 7.48 -11.80
N HIS A 141 20.98 7.26 -10.69
CA HIS A 141 22.12 6.36 -10.64
C HIS A 141 21.74 4.92 -10.98
N GLN A 142 20.58 4.43 -10.48
CA GLN A 142 20.07 3.11 -10.86
C GLN A 142 19.78 3.04 -12.37
N TRP A 143 19.10 4.04 -12.93
CA TRP A 143 18.76 4.06 -14.36
C TRP A 143 20.01 4.11 -15.27
N ILE A 144 21.03 4.86 -14.88
CA ILE A 144 22.33 4.88 -15.62
C ILE A 144 23.00 3.50 -15.54
N SER A 145 22.81 2.76 -14.45
CA SER A 145 23.32 1.40 -14.26
C SER A 145 22.41 0.32 -14.89
N GLU A 146 21.49 0.71 -15.78
CA GLU A 146 20.55 -0.16 -16.48
C GLU A 146 19.52 -0.87 -15.58
N HIS A 147 19.44 -0.48 -14.30
CA HIS A 147 18.38 -0.93 -13.41
C HIS A 147 17.24 0.08 -13.35
N LYS A 148 16.19 -0.18 -14.12
CA LYS A 148 15.00 0.68 -14.14
C LYS A 148 14.15 0.42 -12.91
N ILE A 149 14.09 1.40 -12.01
CA ILE A 149 13.22 1.39 -10.84
C ILE A 149 12.18 2.50 -10.93
N ASP A 150 10.95 2.21 -10.55
CA ASP A 150 9.88 3.18 -10.39
C ASP A 150 9.69 3.53 -8.92
N VAL A 151 9.56 4.84 -8.61
CA VAL A 151 9.34 5.36 -7.26
C VAL A 151 8.13 6.29 -7.27
N ASN A 152 7.10 5.98 -6.46
CA ASN A 152 5.79 6.65 -6.50
C ASN A 152 5.86 8.19 -6.39
N ILE A 153 6.66 8.71 -5.47
CA ILE A 153 6.75 10.17 -5.23
C ILE A 153 7.64 10.92 -6.24
N LEU A 154 8.28 10.20 -7.18
CA LEU A 154 9.13 10.78 -8.23
C LEU A 154 8.68 10.37 -9.63
N THR A 155 8.80 9.08 -9.97
CA THR A 155 8.69 8.61 -11.34
C THR A 155 7.25 8.52 -11.83
N ASP A 156 6.29 8.26 -10.94
CA ASP A 156 4.88 8.19 -11.33
C ASP A 156 4.42 9.50 -11.97
N ARG A 157 4.86 10.64 -11.41
CA ARG A 157 4.52 11.96 -11.98
C ARG A 157 5.09 12.18 -13.38
N LEU A 158 6.26 11.59 -13.67
CA LEU A 158 6.89 11.68 -15.00
C LEU A 158 6.17 10.83 -16.06
N GLN A 159 5.46 9.80 -15.64
CA GLN A 159 4.79 8.84 -16.51
C GLN A 159 3.32 9.18 -16.77
N LEU A 160 2.72 10.04 -15.94
CA LEU A 160 1.31 10.40 -16.04
C LEU A 160 1.13 11.73 -16.79
N SER A 161 0.17 11.77 -17.70
CA SER A 161 -0.27 13.02 -18.36
C SER A 161 -1.09 13.90 -17.42
N GLU A 162 -1.76 13.30 -16.44
CA GLU A 162 -2.55 13.96 -15.41
C GLU A 162 -2.46 13.18 -14.11
N MET A 163 -2.65 13.84 -12.98
CA MET A 163 -2.63 13.18 -11.68
C MET A 163 -3.81 12.22 -11.54
N SER A 164 -3.53 11.05 -10.97
CA SER A 164 -4.53 10.03 -10.65
C SER A 164 -4.33 9.57 -9.22
N ASN A 165 -5.41 9.26 -8.56
CA ASN A 165 -5.39 8.60 -7.26
C ASN A 165 -5.57 7.09 -7.42
N CYS A 166 -5.43 6.35 -6.32
CA CYS A 166 -5.72 4.93 -6.26
C CYS A 166 -7.21 4.65 -6.56
N ASN A 167 -7.54 3.39 -6.75
CA ASN A 167 -8.91 2.96 -7.06
C ASN A 167 -9.76 2.66 -5.81
N ALA A 168 -9.28 2.97 -4.61
CA ALA A 168 -9.98 2.75 -3.34
C ALA A 168 -11.31 3.50 -3.32
N GLY A 169 -12.37 2.83 -2.88
CA GLY A 169 -13.73 3.37 -2.87
C GLY A 169 -14.41 3.46 -4.24
N TRP A 170 -13.67 3.22 -5.33
CA TRP A 170 -14.19 3.22 -6.70
C TRP A 170 -14.21 1.83 -7.35
N LYS A 171 -13.06 1.15 -7.36
CA LYS A 171 -12.90 -0.20 -7.96
C LYS A 171 -12.48 -1.25 -6.96
N SER A 172 -12.03 -0.84 -5.79
CA SER A 172 -11.59 -1.72 -4.73
C SER A 172 -12.12 -1.28 -3.38
N VAL A 173 -12.35 -2.23 -2.52
CA VAL A 173 -12.71 -2.06 -1.12
C VAL A 173 -11.90 -3.05 -0.29
N THR A 174 -11.70 -2.75 0.97
CA THR A 174 -11.01 -3.61 1.93
C THR A 174 -12.03 -4.27 2.84
N LEU A 175 -11.96 -5.58 2.99
CA LEU A 175 -12.61 -6.28 4.07
C LEU A 175 -11.59 -6.51 5.17
N ALA A 176 -11.89 -6.02 6.37
CA ALA A 176 -11.02 -6.16 7.53
C ALA A 176 -11.38 -7.40 8.38
N PRO A 177 -10.49 -7.84 9.30
CA PRO A 177 -10.73 -8.98 10.16
C PRO A 177 -12.00 -8.89 11.02
N ASN A 178 -12.48 -7.68 11.31
CA ASN A 178 -13.73 -7.45 12.06
C ASN A 178 -15.01 -7.68 11.22
N GLY A 179 -14.90 -8.11 9.97
CA GLY A 179 -16.03 -8.38 9.07
C GLY A 179 -16.66 -7.13 8.45
N LYS A 180 -16.07 -5.96 8.67
CA LYS A 180 -16.55 -4.69 8.11
C LYS A 180 -15.77 -4.32 6.82
N TYR A 181 -16.44 -3.64 5.90
CA TYR A 181 -15.82 -3.07 4.71
C TYR A 181 -15.31 -1.66 4.96
N TYR A 182 -14.15 -1.36 4.38
CA TYR A 182 -13.50 -0.05 4.40
C TYR A 182 -13.13 0.36 2.98
N ILE A 183 -12.99 1.66 2.76
CA ILE A 183 -12.55 2.19 1.46
C ILE A 183 -11.14 1.70 1.12
N CYS A 184 -10.23 1.73 2.08
CA CYS A 184 -8.90 1.13 1.97
C CYS A 184 -8.40 0.68 3.37
N PRO A 185 -7.29 -0.05 3.47
CA PRO A 185 -6.75 -0.50 4.75
C PRO A 185 -6.46 0.63 5.74
N ASP A 186 -6.05 1.82 5.26
CA ASP A 186 -5.70 2.94 6.13
C ASP A 186 -6.89 3.45 6.93
N PHE A 187 -8.11 3.40 6.39
CA PHE A 187 -9.32 3.74 7.16
C PHE A 187 -9.52 2.78 8.33
N TYR A 188 -9.32 1.48 8.12
CA TYR A 188 -9.38 0.52 9.21
C TYR A 188 -8.27 0.72 10.25
N TYR A 189 -7.07 1.10 9.81
CA TYR A 189 -5.95 1.37 10.71
C TYR A 189 -6.09 2.69 11.47
N ALA A 190 -6.81 3.66 10.91
CA ALA A 190 -7.07 4.94 11.57
C ALA A 190 -8.19 4.83 12.61
N ASP A 191 -9.34 4.28 12.23
CA ASP A 191 -10.50 4.11 13.10
C ASP A 191 -11.38 2.95 12.58
N GLU A 192 -11.62 1.94 13.43
CA GLU A 192 -12.49 0.82 13.06
C GLU A 192 -13.96 1.19 12.86
N GLU A 193 -14.37 2.38 13.29
CA GLU A 193 -15.74 2.89 13.08
C GLU A 193 -15.92 3.52 11.69
N ASP A 194 -14.85 3.84 10.96
CA ASP A 194 -14.87 4.40 9.61
C ASP A 194 -15.23 3.36 8.53
N SER A 195 -16.09 2.41 8.88
CA SER A 195 -16.55 1.37 7.95
C SER A 195 -17.59 1.90 6.98
N CYS A 196 -17.58 1.37 5.76
CA CYS A 196 -18.59 1.65 4.73
C CYS A 196 -19.59 0.50 4.53
N GLY A 197 -19.65 -0.45 5.47
CA GLY A 197 -20.58 -1.57 5.44
C GLY A 197 -20.01 -2.84 6.05
N ASP A 198 -20.69 -3.96 5.83
CA ASP A 198 -20.35 -5.27 6.35
C ASP A 198 -20.74 -6.41 5.37
N LEU A 199 -20.41 -7.65 5.73
CA LEU A 199 -20.70 -8.81 4.88
C LEU A 199 -22.19 -9.11 4.71
N GLU A 200 -23.02 -8.80 5.70
CA GLU A 200 -24.45 -9.10 5.68
C GLU A 200 -25.21 -8.10 4.82
N ASN A 201 -24.88 -6.81 4.96
CA ASN A 201 -25.56 -5.69 4.32
C ASN A 201 -24.86 -5.21 3.04
N GLY A 202 -23.64 -5.70 2.76
CA GLY A 202 -22.80 -5.19 1.71
C GLY A 202 -22.14 -3.85 2.07
N PHE A 203 -21.67 -3.11 1.06
CA PHE A 203 -21.06 -1.81 1.29
C PHE A 203 -21.90 -0.69 0.63
N ASP A 204 -22.01 0.44 1.32
CA ASP A 204 -22.67 1.66 0.87
C ASP A 204 -21.64 2.79 0.77
N ILE A 205 -21.07 2.94 -0.42
CA ILE A 205 -20.14 4.03 -0.69
C ILE A 205 -20.92 5.13 -1.41
N LYS A 206 -21.21 6.20 -0.68
CA LYS A 206 -21.92 7.35 -1.24
C LYS A 206 -21.02 8.09 -2.23
N ASN A 207 -21.57 8.35 -3.42
CA ASN A 207 -20.90 9.10 -4.48
C ASN A 207 -19.46 8.59 -4.79
N PRO A 208 -19.28 7.31 -5.17
CA PRO A 208 -17.96 6.71 -5.35
C PRO A 208 -17.09 7.46 -6.38
N LEU A 209 -17.70 8.19 -7.31
CA LEU A 209 -16.97 9.04 -8.27
C LEU A 209 -16.18 10.18 -7.60
N LEU A 210 -16.59 10.65 -6.41
CA LEU A 210 -15.86 11.71 -5.70
C LEU A 210 -14.50 11.22 -5.16
N TYR A 211 -14.27 9.91 -5.09
CA TYR A 211 -12.97 9.34 -4.77
C TYR A 211 -11.98 9.41 -5.96
N LYS A 212 -12.41 9.89 -7.11
CA LYS A 212 -11.56 10.07 -8.28
C LYS A 212 -11.22 11.56 -8.48
N LEU A 213 -9.95 11.86 -8.63
CA LEU A 213 -9.47 13.25 -8.80
C LEU A 213 -10.15 13.97 -9.96
N ASN A 214 -10.36 13.28 -11.08
CA ASN A 214 -11.00 13.86 -12.26
C ASN A 214 -12.51 14.13 -12.11
N HIS A 215 -13.13 13.66 -11.04
CA HIS A 215 -14.52 13.95 -10.69
C HIS A 215 -14.65 14.88 -9.47
N ALA A 216 -13.56 15.09 -8.70
CA ALA A 216 -13.54 16.03 -7.59
C ALA A 216 -13.33 17.46 -8.11
N PRO A 217 -14.31 18.38 -7.98
CA PRO A 217 -14.26 19.72 -8.63
C PRO A 217 -12.99 20.50 -8.26
N LEU A 218 -12.65 20.54 -6.98
CA LEU A 218 -11.47 21.27 -6.50
C LEU A 218 -10.15 20.67 -7.01
N CYS A 219 -10.07 19.33 -7.09
CA CYS A 219 -8.87 18.66 -7.59
C CYS A 219 -8.68 18.90 -9.09
N ARG A 220 -9.76 18.83 -9.85
CA ARG A 220 -9.74 19.02 -11.31
C ARG A 220 -9.31 20.43 -11.74
N GLU A 221 -9.62 21.43 -10.92
CA GLU A 221 -9.24 22.83 -11.16
C GLU A 221 -7.87 23.20 -10.57
N CYS A 222 -7.22 22.26 -9.87
CA CYS A 222 -5.92 22.48 -9.26
C CYS A 222 -4.80 22.43 -10.32
N GLY A 223 -3.91 23.42 -10.31
CA GLY A 223 -2.74 23.45 -11.21
C GLY A 223 -1.76 22.27 -11.03
N ALA A 224 -1.84 21.51 -9.94
CA ALA A 224 -1.05 20.29 -9.73
C ALA A 224 -1.68 19.04 -10.37
N TYR A 225 -2.90 19.16 -10.92
CA TYR A 225 -3.59 18.02 -11.59
C TYR A 225 -3.01 17.73 -12.97
N HIS A 226 -2.53 18.73 -13.70
CA HIS A 226 -1.96 18.67 -15.06
C HIS A 226 -0.45 18.60 -15.10
#